data_83c468f66607d48a5997412b54df49b6
#
_entry.id   83c468f66607d48a5997412b54df49b6
#
_cell.length_a   1.000
_cell.length_b   1.000
_cell.length_c   1.000
_cell.angle_alpha   90.00
_cell.angle_beta   90.00
_cell.angle_gamma   90.00
#
_symmetry.space_group_name_H-M   'P 1'
#
loop_
_entity.id
_entity.type
_entity.pdbx_description
1 polymer ?
#
loop_
_entity_poly.entity_id
_entity_poly.type
_entity_poly.pdbx_seq_one_letter_code
_entity_poly.pdbx_strand_id
1 'polypeptide(L)'
;MIKGGDRKMATAFSNADRAEVLTQALPYFKKYYGKTVVVKYGGNAMLTEDLQQQVMEDIVLLHLVGVRVVLVHGGGPEITGMLKRVGKESQFVNGLRVTDKETVEIAQMVLAGKINKTLVTYLEAKGG
;
A
#
# COMPACT_ATOMS: atom_id res chain seq x y z
N MET A 1 14.81 -2.15 19.56
CA MET A 1 14.10 -3.39 19.96
C MET A 1 12.63 -3.17 19.65
N ILE A 2 12.25 -3.43 18.38
CA ILE A 2 10.89 -3.21 17.88
C ILE A 2 10.11 -4.48 18.21
N LYS A 3 9.14 -4.37 19.12
CA LYS A 3 8.17 -5.43 19.37
C LYS A 3 7.27 -5.50 18.15
N GLY A 4 7.49 -6.52 17.30
CA GLY A 4 6.55 -6.87 16.25
C GLY A 4 5.19 -7.13 16.90
N GLY A 5 4.18 -6.37 16.49
CA GLY A 5 2.81 -6.63 16.88
C GLY A 5 2.44 -8.02 16.37
N ASP A 6 2.34 -8.97 17.30
CA ASP A 6 1.83 -10.29 17.00
C ASP A 6 0.47 -10.13 16.34
N ARG A 7 0.40 -10.39 15.04
CA ARG A 7 -0.88 -10.68 14.39
C ARG A 7 -1.51 -11.78 15.26
N LYS A 8 -2.52 -11.44 16.05
CA LYS A 8 -3.38 -12.43 16.73
C LYS A 8 -4.15 -13.23 15.66
N MET A 9 -3.44 -13.96 14.83
CA MET A 9 -3.98 -15.18 14.23
C MET A 9 -3.88 -16.26 15.32
N ALA A 10 -4.65 -15.98 16.37
CA ALA A 10 -4.74 -16.85 17.50
C ALA A 10 -5.29 -18.19 17.06
N THR A 11 -4.55 -19.24 17.26
CA THR A 11 -4.99 -20.52 17.85
C THR A 11 -6.03 -21.38 17.12
N ALA A 12 -6.55 -21.04 15.95
CA ALA A 12 -7.60 -21.82 15.29
C ALA A 12 -7.09 -22.80 14.20
N PHE A 13 -5.88 -22.62 13.65
CA PHE A 13 -5.36 -23.47 12.58
C PHE A 13 -4.28 -24.43 13.09
N SER A 14 -4.50 -25.74 12.89
CA SER A 14 -3.45 -26.75 13.08
C SER A 14 -2.32 -26.58 12.05
N ASN A 15 -1.19 -27.23 12.26
CA ASN A 15 -0.11 -27.25 11.26
C ASN A 15 -0.56 -27.92 9.95
N ALA A 16 -1.47 -28.88 10.02
CA ALA A 16 -2.06 -29.52 8.84
C ALA A 16 -2.91 -28.52 8.04
N ASP A 17 -3.78 -27.73 8.71
CA ASP A 17 -4.60 -26.70 8.06
C ASP A 17 -3.72 -25.65 7.36
N ARG A 18 -2.62 -25.24 8.01
CA ARG A 18 -1.67 -24.28 7.42
C ARG A 18 -1.00 -24.84 6.17
N ALA A 19 -0.57 -26.10 6.20
CA ALA A 19 0.02 -26.79 5.06
C ALA A 19 -1.00 -26.92 3.91
N GLU A 20 -2.25 -27.24 4.22
CA GLU A 20 -3.33 -27.35 3.25
C GLU A 20 -3.60 -26.01 2.56
N VAL A 21 -3.73 -24.91 3.32
CA VAL A 21 -3.90 -23.55 2.76
C VAL A 21 -2.78 -23.18 1.80
N LEU A 22 -1.52 -23.45 2.18
CA LEU A 22 -0.37 -23.19 1.31
C LEU A 22 -0.40 -24.06 0.03
N THR A 23 -0.80 -25.32 0.16
CA THR A 23 -0.92 -26.23 -0.99
C THR A 23 -2.03 -25.77 -1.94
N GLN A 24 -3.16 -25.30 -1.42
CA GLN A 24 -4.25 -24.72 -2.21
C GLN A 24 -3.82 -23.44 -2.94
N ALA A 25 -2.82 -22.71 -2.44
CA ALA A 25 -2.27 -21.51 -3.10
C ALA A 25 -1.34 -21.82 -4.29
N LEU A 26 -0.79 -23.05 -4.40
CA LEU A 26 0.18 -23.41 -5.45
C LEU A 26 -0.28 -23.13 -6.89
N PRO A 27 -1.54 -23.38 -7.31
CA PRO A 27 -1.99 -23.06 -8.66
C PRO A 27 -1.90 -21.57 -8.97
N TYR A 28 -2.16 -20.73 -7.98
CA TYR A 28 -2.07 -19.27 -8.10
C TYR A 28 -0.62 -18.81 -8.20
N PHE A 29 0.28 -19.35 -7.37
CA PHE A 29 1.70 -19.07 -7.47
C PHE A 29 2.24 -19.43 -8.85
N LYS A 30 1.95 -20.65 -9.35
CA LYS A 30 2.35 -21.08 -10.69
C LYS A 30 1.81 -20.16 -11.78
N LYS A 31 0.53 -19.73 -11.68
CA LYS A 31 -0.13 -18.86 -12.67
C LYS A 31 0.51 -17.49 -12.75
N TYR A 32 0.88 -16.90 -11.61
CA TYR A 32 1.36 -15.53 -11.52
C TYR A 32 2.89 -15.39 -11.40
N TYR A 33 3.61 -16.48 -11.22
CA TYR A 33 5.07 -16.48 -11.18
C TYR A 33 5.66 -15.77 -12.41
N GLY A 34 6.54 -14.81 -12.19
CA GLY A 34 7.18 -14.03 -13.25
C GLY A 34 6.25 -13.06 -13.99
N LYS A 35 4.95 -12.99 -13.64
CA LYS A 35 4.02 -12.02 -14.24
C LYS A 35 4.15 -10.67 -13.55
N THR A 36 3.89 -9.60 -14.31
CA THR A 36 3.75 -8.26 -13.76
C THR A 36 2.29 -8.01 -13.39
N VAL A 37 2.06 -7.65 -12.13
CA VAL A 37 0.73 -7.33 -11.60
C VAL A 37 0.75 -5.88 -11.10
N VAL A 38 -0.18 -5.08 -11.60
CA VAL A 38 -0.37 -3.69 -11.15
C VAL A 38 -1.39 -3.69 -10.02
N VAL A 39 -0.98 -3.25 -8.84
CA VAL A 39 -1.83 -3.11 -7.65
C VAL A 39 -2.11 -1.64 -7.42
N LYS A 40 -3.38 -1.24 -7.53
CA LYS A 40 -3.82 0.12 -7.16
C LYS A 40 -4.04 0.17 -5.65
N TYR A 41 -3.32 1.05 -4.99
CA TYR A 41 -3.38 1.28 -3.55
C TYR A 41 -3.92 2.68 -3.24
N GLY A 42 -4.99 2.75 -2.45
CA GLY A 42 -5.63 4.03 -2.14
C GLY A 42 -6.93 3.86 -1.35
N GLY A 43 -7.63 4.97 -1.15
CA GLY A 43 -8.90 4.98 -0.42
C GLY A 43 -8.76 4.50 1.02
N ASN A 44 -9.70 3.66 1.46
CA ASN A 44 -9.76 3.20 2.85
C ASN A 44 -8.55 2.40 3.32
N ALA A 45 -7.81 1.76 2.40
CA ALA A 45 -6.60 1.02 2.74
C ALA A 45 -5.43 1.92 3.21
N MET A 46 -5.55 3.25 3.00
CA MET A 46 -4.54 4.23 3.43
C MET A 46 -4.91 4.96 4.73
N LEU A 47 -6.06 4.63 5.36
CA LEU A 47 -6.59 5.43 6.47
C LEU A 47 -5.82 5.26 7.78
N THR A 48 -5.29 4.08 8.05
CA THR A 48 -4.54 3.79 9.27
C THR A 48 -3.19 3.19 8.97
N GLU A 49 -2.23 3.42 9.86
CA GLU A 49 -0.89 2.87 9.73
C GLU A 49 -0.91 1.33 9.74
N ASP A 50 -1.74 0.73 10.58
CA ASP A 50 -1.88 -0.74 10.64
C ASP A 50 -2.32 -1.34 9.31
N LEU A 51 -3.32 -0.73 8.65
CA LEU A 51 -3.77 -1.16 7.33
C LEU A 51 -2.67 -0.98 6.26
N GLN A 52 -1.93 0.13 6.34
CA GLN A 52 -0.80 0.36 5.44
C GLN A 52 0.27 -0.73 5.60
N GLN A 53 0.64 -1.05 6.84
CA GLN A 53 1.61 -2.09 7.15
C GLN A 53 1.17 -3.47 6.65
N GLN A 54 -0.12 -3.83 6.83
CA GLN A 54 -0.67 -5.10 6.36
C GLN A 54 -0.63 -5.21 4.83
N VAL A 55 -1.03 -4.15 4.12
CA VAL A 55 -0.97 -4.14 2.65
C VAL A 55 0.47 -4.28 2.16
N MET A 56 1.43 -3.62 2.81
CA MET A 56 2.84 -3.75 2.42
C MET A 56 3.38 -5.17 2.69
N GLU A 57 2.95 -5.84 3.76
CA GLU A 57 3.26 -7.26 3.98
C GLU A 57 2.72 -8.15 2.85
N ASP A 58 1.48 -7.91 2.42
CA ASP A 58 0.87 -8.67 1.32
C ASP A 58 1.61 -8.43 -0.02
N ILE A 59 2.05 -7.19 -0.28
CA ILE A 59 2.88 -6.85 -1.46
C ILE A 59 4.23 -7.57 -1.42
N VAL A 60 4.90 -7.59 -0.27
CA VAL A 60 6.18 -8.30 -0.09
C VAL A 60 5.97 -9.81 -0.27
N LEU A 61 4.88 -10.38 0.27
CA LEU A 61 4.55 -11.78 0.05
C LEU A 61 4.40 -12.10 -1.44
N LEU A 62 3.65 -11.29 -2.19
CA LEU A 62 3.50 -11.45 -3.64
C LEU A 62 4.84 -11.41 -4.36
N HIS A 63 5.72 -10.49 -3.97
CA HIS A 63 7.06 -10.39 -4.52
C HIS A 63 7.88 -11.66 -4.24
N LEU A 64 7.89 -12.14 -3.00
CA LEU A 64 8.64 -13.31 -2.57
C LEU A 64 8.18 -14.60 -3.26
N VAL A 65 6.89 -14.72 -3.60
CA VAL A 65 6.40 -15.88 -4.37
C VAL A 65 6.60 -15.72 -5.89
N GLY A 66 7.36 -14.71 -6.33
CA GLY A 66 7.81 -14.55 -7.71
C GLY A 66 6.92 -13.67 -8.60
N VAL A 67 5.96 -12.96 -8.04
CA VAL A 67 5.16 -11.96 -8.78
C VAL A 67 5.93 -10.64 -8.87
N ARG A 68 6.02 -10.04 -10.05
CA ARG A 68 6.56 -8.68 -10.22
C ARG A 68 5.46 -7.67 -9.96
N VAL A 69 5.46 -7.05 -8.78
CA VAL A 69 4.41 -6.11 -8.38
C VAL A 69 4.80 -4.69 -8.75
N VAL A 70 3.87 -3.98 -9.39
CA VAL A 70 3.92 -2.53 -9.60
C VAL A 70 2.84 -1.90 -8.73
N LEU A 71 3.24 -1.26 -7.64
CA LEU A 71 2.33 -0.59 -6.72
C LEU A 71 2.05 0.84 -7.19
N VAL A 72 0.80 1.13 -7.52
CA VAL A 72 0.33 2.47 -7.92
C VAL A 72 -0.52 3.06 -6.80
N HIS A 73 -0.03 4.11 -6.17
CA HIS A 73 -0.71 4.70 -5.02
C HIS A 73 -1.39 6.03 -5.34
N GLY A 74 -2.40 6.37 -4.53
CA GLY A 74 -3.04 7.68 -4.49
C GLY A 74 -2.51 8.53 -3.33
N GLY A 75 -3.27 9.58 -2.95
CA GLY A 75 -2.90 10.48 -1.85
C GLY A 75 -3.80 11.71 -1.75
N GLY A 76 -5.06 11.58 -2.17
CA GLY A 76 -6.02 12.68 -2.15
C GLY A 76 -6.18 13.37 -0.78
N PRO A 77 -6.38 12.62 0.30
CA PRO A 77 -6.49 13.18 1.65
C PRO A 77 -5.25 13.94 2.09
N GLU A 78 -4.05 13.40 1.82
CA GLU A 78 -2.78 14.04 2.18
C GLU A 78 -2.53 15.32 1.37
N ILE A 79 -2.89 15.33 0.06
CA ILE A 79 -2.82 16.53 -0.76
C ILE A 79 -3.76 17.60 -0.19
N THR A 80 -5.01 17.23 0.15
CA THR A 80 -5.97 18.16 0.77
C THR A 80 -5.44 18.71 2.09
N GLY A 81 -4.89 17.84 2.93
CA GLY A 81 -4.30 18.23 4.21
C GLY A 81 -3.11 19.18 4.04
N MET A 82 -2.25 18.95 3.05
CA MET A 82 -1.10 19.82 2.79
C MET A 82 -1.54 21.18 2.24
N LEU A 83 -2.48 21.19 1.28
CA LEU A 83 -3.05 22.45 0.75
C LEU A 83 -3.62 23.30 1.89
N LYS A 84 -4.41 22.70 2.78
CA LYS A 84 -4.96 23.42 3.96
C LYS A 84 -3.84 23.99 4.87
N ARG A 85 -2.74 23.25 5.07
CA ARG A 85 -1.60 23.72 5.89
C ARG A 85 -0.90 24.94 5.30
N VAL A 86 -0.89 25.09 3.98
CA VAL A 86 -0.32 26.26 3.29
C VAL A 86 -1.37 27.34 3.00
N GLY A 87 -2.57 27.22 3.58
CA GLY A 87 -3.62 28.24 3.47
C GLY A 87 -4.44 28.18 2.17
N LYS A 88 -4.36 27.07 1.42
CA LYS A 88 -5.07 26.88 0.16
C LYS A 88 -6.21 25.88 0.28
N GLU A 89 -7.39 26.26 -0.18
CA GLU A 89 -8.55 25.37 -0.21
C GLU A 89 -8.56 24.47 -1.45
N SER A 90 -8.97 23.21 -1.25
CA SER A 90 -9.16 22.27 -2.35
C SER A 90 -10.53 22.46 -2.98
N GLN A 91 -10.57 22.62 -4.28
CA GLN A 91 -11.80 22.65 -5.07
C GLN A 91 -11.95 21.39 -5.91
N PHE A 92 -13.18 20.92 -6.08
CA PHE A 92 -13.50 19.74 -6.86
C PHE A 92 -14.65 20.03 -7.82
N VAL A 93 -14.54 19.52 -9.05
CA VAL A 93 -15.59 19.55 -10.07
C VAL A 93 -15.79 18.11 -10.55
N ASN A 94 -17.00 17.59 -10.42
CA ASN A 94 -17.35 16.21 -10.78
C ASN A 94 -16.40 15.16 -10.17
N GLY A 95 -15.98 15.36 -8.91
CA GLY A 95 -15.06 14.46 -8.20
C GLY A 95 -13.58 14.61 -8.57
N LEU A 96 -13.24 15.45 -9.54
CA LEU A 96 -11.87 15.76 -9.93
C LEU A 96 -11.39 17.05 -9.25
N ARG A 97 -10.18 17.03 -8.72
CA ARG A 97 -9.56 18.21 -8.11
C ARG A 97 -9.26 19.26 -9.18
N VAL A 98 -9.71 20.48 -8.96
CA VAL A 98 -9.24 21.63 -9.72
C VAL A 98 -7.79 21.87 -9.35
N THR A 99 -6.90 21.72 -10.34
CA THR A 99 -5.46 21.68 -10.09
C THR A 99 -4.78 22.78 -10.89
N ASP A 100 -4.54 23.92 -10.23
CA ASP A 100 -3.69 24.98 -10.76
C ASP A 100 -2.20 24.66 -10.56
N LYS A 101 -1.33 25.57 -11.03
CA LYS A 101 0.13 25.38 -11.00
C LYS A 101 0.65 25.11 -9.58
N GLU A 102 0.22 25.87 -8.59
CA GLU A 102 0.65 25.70 -7.20
C GLU A 102 0.12 24.39 -6.61
N THR A 103 -1.13 24.05 -6.90
CA THR A 103 -1.72 22.76 -6.46
C THR A 103 -0.98 21.57 -7.06
N VAL A 104 -0.54 21.65 -8.33
CA VAL A 104 0.25 20.58 -8.97
C VAL A 104 1.61 20.40 -8.28
N GLU A 105 2.30 21.47 -7.95
CA GLU A 105 3.59 21.43 -7.24
C GLU A 105 3.42 20.74 -5.86
N ILE A 106 2.41 21.14 -5.10
CA ILE A 106 2.09 20.53 -3.80
C ILE A 106 1.70 19.06 -3.95
N ALA A 107 0.87 18.72 -4.94
CA ALA A 107 0.49 17.34 -5.19
C ALA A 107 1.71 16.47 -5.54
N GLN A 108 2.63 16.97 -6.35
CA GLN A 108 3.88 16.28 -6.68
C GLN A 108 4.75 16.06 -5.44
N MET A 109 4.94 17.07 -4.61
CA MET A 109 5.70 16.95 -3.35
C MET A 109 5.09 15.88 -2.43
N VAL A 110 3.76 15.89 -2.29
CA VAL A 110 3.06 14.93 -1.43
C VAL A 110 3.13 13.52 -2.00
N LEU A 111 2.83 13.33 -3.27
CA LEU A 111 2.79 12.01 -3.88
C LEU A 111 4.19 11.41 -4.00
N ALA A 112 5.13 12.10 -4.63
CA ALA A 112 6.46 11.59 -4.92
C ALA A 112 7.42 11.69 -3.71
N GLY A 113 7.31 12.74 -2.92
CA GLY A 113 8.16 12.97 -1.76
C GLY A 113 7.67 12.24 -0.52
N LYS A 114 6.47 12.57 -0.04
CA LYS A 114 5.96 12.04 1.23
C LYS A 114 5.47 10.58 1.08
N ILE A 115 4.39 10.37 0.31
CA ILE A 115 3.69 9.07 0.31
C ILE A 115 4.57 7.98 -0.30
N ASN A 116 5.12 8.22 -1.49
CA ASN A 116 6.00 7.25 -2.13
C ASN A 116 7.14 6.80 -1.22
N LYS A 117 7.84 7.75 -0.58
CA LYS A 117 8.97 7.42 0.31
C LYS A 117 8.54 6.68 1.57
N THR A 118 7.39 7.03 2.15
CA THR A 118 6.83 6.29 3.28
C THR A 118 6.53 4.83 2.89
N LEU A 119 5.90 4.60 1.72
CA LEU A 119 5.60 3.24 1.26
C LEU A 119 6.87 2.43 0.96
N VAL A 120 7.88 3.04 0.34
CA VAL A 120 9.19 2.41 0.12
C VAL A 120 9.81 2.00 1.46
N THR A 121 9.82 2.88 2.47
CA THR A 121 10.33 2.56 3.81
C THR A 121 9.58 1.38 4.44
N TYR A 122 8.26 1.32 4.27
CA TYR A 122 7.48 0.19 4.79
C TYR A 122 7.79 -1.12 4.07
N LEU A 123 7.96 -1.09 2.75
CA LEU A 123 8.35 -2.27 1.97
C LEU A 123 9.74 -2.77 2.38
N GLU A 124 10.73 -1.88 2.47
CA GLU A 124 12.09 -2.22 2.92
C GLU A 124 12.08 -2.82 4.34
N ALA A 125 11.31 -2.24 5.27
CA ALA A 125 11.20 -2.76 6.64
C ALA A 125 10.59 -4.17 6.72
N LYS A 126 9.86 -4.61 5.67
CA LYS A 126 9.27 -5.94 5.54
C LYS A 126 10.11 -6.90 4.69
N GLY A 127 11.26 -6.46 4.17
CA GLY A 127 12.16 -7.29 3.35
C GLY A 127 11.82 -7.31 1.86
N GLY A 128 11.14 -6.28 1.37
CA GLY A 128 10.83 -6.06 -0.05
C GLY A 128 11.95 -5.34 -0.79
#